data_4d83e33397cf8115e397939e45454225
#
_entry.id   4d83e33397cf8115e397939e45454225
#
_cell.length_a   1.000
_cell.length_b   1.000
_cell.length_c   1.000
_cell.angle_alpha   90.00
_cell.angle_beta   90.00
_cell.angle_gamma   90.00
#
_symmetry.space_group_name_H-M   'P 1'
#
loop_
_entity.id
_entity.type
_entity.pdbx_description
1 polymer ?
#
loop_
_entity_poly.entity_id
_entity_poly.type
_entity_poly.pdbx_seq_one_letter_code
_entity_poly.pdbx_strand_id
1 'polypeptide(L)'
;AVVLLAFGGYYFHAARDFSRQGERLLSVSVPHGQRVSLTLQDGTSVWLNAGTTLRYPALFTGRERRVEIDGEARFEVVHDAKHPFIVRTYACDVEVLGTKFNVVAEEENGLFSTALFEGRVAVSSRLVPGERLVLEPDEVVTLEGKHLCLGQIDNDEEYLWTNGIISLTDQSVSYTHLRAHETS
;
A
#
# COMPACT_ATOMS: atom_id res chain seq x y z
N ALA A 1 39.04 6.20 -32.40
CA ALA A 1 39.03 5.73 -30.97
C ALA A 1 38.48 6.82 -30.03
N VAL A 2 38.97 8.08 -30.10
CA VAL A 2 38.57 9.17 -29.16
C VAL A 2 37.07 9.53 -29.26
N VAL A 3 36.50 9.56 -30.48
CA VAL A 3 35.09 9.88 -30.72
C VAL A 3 34.14 8.83 -30.09
N LEU A 4 34.50 7.55 -30.16
CA LEU A 4 33.72 6.47 -29.55
C LEU A 4 33.74 6.53 -28.03
N LEU A 5 34.87 6.92 -27.43
CA LEU A 5 34.98 7.10 -25.98
C LEU A 5 34.18 8.32 -25.50
N ALA A 6 34.20 9.42 -26.27
CA ALA A 6 33.40 10.61 -25.97
C ALA A 6 31.89 10.31 -26.06
N PHE A 7 31.47 9.57 -27.08
CA PHE A 7 30.07 9.14 -27.28
C PHE A 7 29.64 8.18 -26.16
N GLY A 8 30.46 7.21 -25.79
CA GLY A 8 30.22 6.28 -24.70
C GLY A 8 30.11 7.00 -23.33
N GLY A 9 31.01 7.96 -23.11
CA GLY A 9 30.95 8.81 -21.87
C GLY A 9 29.71 9.67 -21.81
N TYR A 10 29.31 10.28 -22.93
CA TYR A 10 28.07 11.07 -23.00
C TYR A 10 26.82 10.21 -22.73
N TYR A 11 26.71 9.04 -23.40
CA TYR A 11 25.59 8.12 -23.17
C TYR A 11 25.57 7.59 -21.74
N PHE A 12 26.71 7.28 -21.16
CA PHE A 12 26.80 6.84 -19.77
C PHE A 12 26.37 7.93 -18.79
N HIS A 13 26.76 9.18 -19.02
CA HIS A 13 26.35 10.33 -18.21
C HIS A 13 24.86 10.60 -18.36
N ALA A 14 24.34 10.63 -19.59
CA ALA A 14 22.91 10.84 -19.85
C ALA A 14 22.03 9.75 -19.22
N ALA A 15 22.47 8.49 -19.29
CA ALA A 15 21.76 7.38 -18.64
C ALA A 15 21.75 7.50 -17.11
N ARG A 16 22.88 7.95 -16.51
CA ARG A 16 22.93 8.19 -15.04
C ARG A 16 22.05 9.35 -14.61
N ASP A 17 22.00 10.43 -15.37
CA ASP A 17 21.17 11.59 -15.05
C ASP A 17 19.69 11.26 -15.20
N PHE A 18 19.31 10.47 -16.20
CA PHE A 18 17.96 9.97 -16.37
C PHE A 18 17.52 9.07 -15.17
N SER A 19 18.41 8.16 -14.74
CA SER A 19 18.14 7.32 -13.56
C SER A 19 17.97 8.14 -12.27
N ARG A 20 18.80 9.18 -12.08
CA ARG A 20 18.69 10.07 -10.90
C ARG A 20 17.41 10.92 -10.89
N GLN A 21 16.93 11.34 -12.07
CA GLN A 21 15.64 12.05 -12.17
C GLN A 21 14.45 11.14 -11.86
N GLY A 22 14.55 9.86 -12.21
CA GLY A 22 13.55 8.85 -11.87
C GLY A 22 13.42 8.57 -10.38
N GLU A 23 14.48 8.73 -9.61
CA GLU A 23 14.51 8.52 -8.15
C GLU A 23 13.82 9.66 -7.35
N ARG A 24 13.41 10.74 -8.02
CA ARG A 24 12.70 11.83 -7.34
C ARG A 24 11.38 11.32 -6.78
N LEU A 25 11.26 11.33 -5.46
CA LEU A 25 10.04 10.93 -4.77
C LEU A 25 8.96 11.99 -4.92
N LEU A 26 7.80 11.55 -5.36
CA LEU A 26 6.54 12.28 -5.32
C LEU A 26 5.79 11.88 -4.05
N SER A 27 5.02 12.80 -3.50
CA SER A 27 4.19 12.54 -2.32
C SER A 27 2.77 13.03 -2.58
N VAL A 28 1.80 12.14 -2.31
CA VAL A 28 0.37 12.47 -2.34
C VAL A 28 -0.16 12.25 -0.93
N SER A 29 -0.72 13.29 -0.31
CA SER A 29 -1.39 13.20 0.99
C SER A 29 -2.86 13.51 0.82
N VAL A 30 -3.72 12.65 1.36
CA VAL A 30 -5.18 12.74 1.27
C VAL A 30 -5.73 13.35 2.57
N PRO A 31 -6.41 14.50 2.51
CA PRO A 31 -7.04 15.09 3.70
C PRO A 31 -8.12 14.19 4.29
N HIS A 32 -8.42 14.38 5.58
CA HIS A 32 -9.53 13.67 6.22
C HIS A 32 -10.86 13.94 5.50
N GLY A 33 -11.66 12.89 5.35
CA GLY A 33 -12.96 12.94 4.69
C GLY A 33 -12.91 12.93 3.15
N GLN A 34 -11.71 12.84 2.56
CA GLN A 34 -11.52 12.72 1.10
C GLN A 34 -10.94 11.36 0.73
N ARG A 35 -11.04 11.01 -0.55
CA ARG A 35 -10.41 9.85 -1.16
C ARG A 35 -9.81 10.24 -2.49
N VAL A 36 -8.71 9.63 -2.85
CA VAL A 36 -8.01 9.92 -4.10
C VAL A 36 -7.72 8.62 -4.82
N SER A 37 -7.99 8.58 -6.12
CA SER A 37 -7.49 7.52 -6.99
C SER A 37 -6.45 8.07 -7.93
N LEU A 38 -5.39 7.30 -8.15
CA LEU A 38 -4.34 7.65 -9.10
C LEU A 38 -3.84 6.38 -9.82
N THR A 39 -3.28 6.59 -11.00
CA THR A 39 -2.60 5.54 -11.74
C THR A 39 -1.12 5.86 -11.77
N LEU A 40 -0.29 4.91 -11.32
CA LEU A 40 1.16 5.02 -11.37
C LEU A 40 1.65 4.84 -12.80
N GLN A 41 2.91 5.18 -13.06
CA GLN A 41 3.49 5.13 -14.41
C GLN A 41 3.56 3.73 -15.02
N ASP A 42 3.58 2.67 -14.18
CA ASP A 42 3.56 1.26 -14.62
C ASP A 42 2.14 0.75 -14.95
N GLY A 43 1.12 1.62 -14.82
CA GLY A 43 -0.29 1.30 -15.00
C GLY A 43 -0.98 0.77 -13.75
N THR A 44 -0.28 0.63 -12.63
CA THR A 44 -0.86 0.22 -11.34
C THR A 44 -1.88 1.27 -10.87
N SER A 45 -3.10 0.83 -10.55
CA SER A 45 -4.13 1.69 -9.98
C SER A 45 -4.07 1.65 -8.44
N VAL A 46 -4.17 2.83 -7.83
CA VAL A 46 -4.10 2.99 -6.37
C VAL A 46 -5.27 3.86 -5.92
N TRP A 47 -6.00 3.40 -4.92
CA TRP A 47 -7.02 4.18 -4.21
C TRP A 47 -6.51 4.45 -2.80
N LEU A 48 -6.45 5.72 -2.44
CA LEU A 48 -6.00 6.19 -1.14
C LEU A 48 -7.21 6.62 -0.30
N ASN A 49 -7.31 6.11 0.91
CA ASN A 49 -8.34 6.51 1.85
C ASN A 49 -7.94 7.81 2.58
N ALA A 50 -8.88 8.37 3.35
CA ALA A 50 -8.69 9.58 4.13
C ALA A 50 -7.49 9.48 5.09
N GLY A 51 -6.72 10.55 5.23
CA GLY A 51 -5.54 10.60 6.09
C GLY A 51 -4.29 9.90 5.55
N THR A 52 -4.39 9.25 4.38
CA THR A 52 -3.28 8.47 3.80
C THR A 52 -2.24 9.35 3.13
N THR A 53 -0.97 8.99 3.31
CA THR A 53 0.15 9.54 2.56
C THR A 53 0.84 8.42 1.76
N LEU A 54 0.92 8.60 0.43
CA LEU A 54 1.66 7.73 -0.48
C LEU A 54 2.89 8.46 -1.02
N ARG A 55 4.07 7.82 -0.93
CA ARG A 55 5.32 8.28 -1.55
C ARG A 55 5.77 7.28 -2.58
N TYR A 56 6.10 7.75 -3.78
CA TYR A 56 6.52 6.90 -4.89
C TYR A 56 7.50 7.64 -5.81
N PRO A 57 8.41 6.95 -6.51
CA PRO A 57 9.32 7.59 -7.45
C PRO A 57 8.57 8.05 -8.72
N ALA A 58 9.03 9.15 -9.30
CA ALA A 58 8.46 9.64 -10.57
C ALA A 58 8.60 8.60 -11.70
N LEU A 59 9.65 7.76 -11.67
CA LEU A 59 9.88 6.63 -12.58
C LEU A 59 10.42 5.42 -11.83
N PHE A 60 9.87 4.22 -12.09
CA PHE A 60 10.44 2.96 -11.61
C PHE A 60 11.62 2.54 -12.51
N THR A 61 12.82 2.99 -12.21
CA THR A 61 14.04 2.71 -13.00
C THR A 61 14.88 1.57 -12.43
N GLY A 62 14.49 1.03 -11.26
CA GLY A 62 15.20 -0.01 -10.54
C GLY A 62 14.80 -1.43 -10.93
N ARG A 63 15.33 -2.41 -10.17
CA ARG A 63 14.95 -3.82 -10.29
C ARG A 63 13.62 -4.14 -9.65
N GLU A 64 13.06 -3.20 -8.90
CA GLU A 64 11.79 -3.29 -8.18
C GLU A 64 11.00 -1.99 -8.32
N ARG A 65 9.68 -2.09 -8.19
CA ARG A 65 8.74 -0.97 -8.17
C ARG A 65 8.37 -0.71 -6.72
N ARG A 66 9.02 0.26 -6.07
CA ARG A 66 8.85 0.50 -4.64
C ARG A 66 8.04 1.76 -4.39
N VAL A 67 7.06 1.65 -3.49
CA VAL A 67 6.28 2.76 -2.94
C VAL A 67 6.28 2.68 -1.41
N GLU A 68 6.02 3.81 -0.75
CA GLU A 68 5.88 3.87 0.71
C GLU A 68 4.49 4.40 1.06
N ILE A 69 3.86 3.81 2.08
CA ILE A 69 2.53 4.21 2.54
C ILE A 69 2.49 4.39 4.05
N ASP A 70 1.72 5.39 4.46
CA ASP A 70 1.23 5.62 5.82
C ASP A 70 -0.27 5.93 5.71
N GLY A 71 -1.12 5.10 6.31
CA GLY A 71 -2.56 5.10 6.17
C GLY A 71 -3.11 3.87 5.44
N GLU A 72 -4.20 4.02 4.69
CA GLU A 72 -4.89 2.93 4.02
C GLU A 72 -4.95 3.12 2.50
N ALA A 73 -4.56 2.09 1.75
CA ALA A 73 -4.71 2.06 0.30
C ALA A 73 -5.04 0.68 -0.24
N ARG A 74 -5.85 0.68 -1.32
CA ARG A 74 -6.07 -0.47 -2.18
C ARG A 74 -5.22 -0.35 -3.43
N PHE A 75 -4.60 -1.45 -3.81
CA PHE A 75 -3.75 -1.56 -4.98
C PHE A 75 -4.30 -2.59 -5.95
N GLU A 76 -4.31 -2.25 -7.25
CA GLU A 76 -4.46 -3.19 -8.36
C GLU A 76 -3.19 -3.09 -9.21
N VAL A 77 -2.25 -3.99 -8.89
CA VAL A 77 -0.89 -3.95 -9.46
C VAL A 77 -0.84 -4.66 -10.80
N VAL A 78 -0.29 -4.00 -11.79
CA VAL A 78 -0.01 -4.61 -13.11
C VAL A 78 1.03 -5.71 -12.97
N HIS A 79 0.74 -6.86 -13.60
CA HIS A 79 1.62 -8.02 -13.52
C HIS A 79 2.96 -7.79 -14.21
N ASP A 80 4.05 -7.90 -13.45
CA ASP A 80 5.42 -7.93 -13.93
C ASP A 80 6.28 -8.81 -13.02
N ALA A 81 6.57 -10.04 -13.49
CA ALA A 81 7.37 -11.00 -12.74
C ALA A 81 8.86 -10.63 -12.64
N LYS A 82 9.35 -9.71 -13.50
CA LYS A 82 10.76 -9.30 -13.52
C LYS A 82 11.06 -8.15 -12.57
N HIS A 83 10.04 -7.32 -12.30
CA HIS A 83 10.15 -6.16 -11.41
C HIS A 83 9.06 -6.22 -10.35
N PRO A 84 9.32 -6.87 -9.19
CA PRO A 84 8.36 -6.95 -8.10
C PRO A 84 7.89 -5.56 -7.67
N PHE A 85 6.61 -5.47 -7.27
CA PHE A 85 6.05 -4.26 -6.67
C PHE A 85 6.09 -4.41 -5.15
N ILE A 86 6.69 -3.44 -4.47
CA ILE A 86 6.91 -3.47 -3.03
C ILE A 86 6.24 -2.27 -2.39
N VAL A 87 5.26 -2.52 -1.52
CA VAL A 87 4.68 -1.51 -0.65
C VAL A 87 5.41 -1.55 0.69
N ARG A 88 6.19 -0.51 0.97
CA ARG A 88 6.87 -0.34 2.25
C ARG A 88 5.97 0.37 3.23
N THR A 89 5.89 -0.18 4.43
CA THR A 89 5.21 0.42 5.58
C THR A 89 6.20 0.61 6.73
N TYR A 90 5.75 1.16 7.84
CA TYR A 90 6.54 1.24 9.07
C TYR A 90 6.89 -0.16 9.60
N ALA A 91 5.97 -1.14 9.48
CA ALA A 91 6.07 -2.47 10.08
C ALA A 91 6.55 -3.55 9.11
N CYS A 92 6.19 -3.46 7.83
CA CYS A 92 6.37 -4.54 6.86
C CYS A 92 6.73 -4.02 5.47
N ASP A 93 7.39 -4.87 4.69
CA ASP A 93 7.49 -4.78 3.24
C ASP A 93 6.51 -5.81 2.64
N VAL A 94 5.55 -5.34 1.81
CA VAL A 94 4.52 -6.15 1.13
C VAL A 94 4.91 -6.28 -0.33
N GLU A 95 5.30 -7.49 -0.76
CA GLU A 95 5.83 -7.79 -2.10
C GLU A 95 4.81 -8.53 -2.94
N VAL A 96 4.57 -8.05 -4.17
CA VAL A 96 3.64 -8.65 -5.12
C VAL A 96 4.20 -8.61 -6.56
N LEU A 97 3.67 -9.46 -7.44
CA LEU A 97 4.04 -9.48 -8.87
C LEU A 97 2.91 -8.96 -9.78
N GLY A 98 1.66 -9.03 -9.32
CA GLY A 98 0.46 -8.60 -10.05
C GLY A 98 -0.76 -9.08 -9.28
N THR A 99 -1.37 -8.21 -8.47
CA THR A 99 -2.19 -8.61 -7.31
C THR A 99 -3.17 -7.50 -6.99
N LYS A 100 -4.37 -7.87 -6.52
CA LYS A 100 -5.34 -6.95 -5.91
C LYS A 100 -5.35 -7.16 -4.41
N PHE A 101 -4.98 -6.14 -3.67
CA PHE A 101 -4.87 -6.20 -2.21
C PHE A 101 -5.11 -4.84 -1.55
N ASN A 102 -5.42 -4.87 -0.27
CA ASN A 102 -5.53 -3.68 0.57
C ASN A 102 -4.39 -3.68 1.60
N VAL A 103 -3.91 -2.50 1.94
CA VAL A 103 -2.92 -2.30 3.02
C VAL A 103 -3.43 -1.21 3.93
N VAL A 104 -3.43 -1.49 5.22
CA VAL A 104 -3.60 -0.52 6.30
C VAL A 104 -2.29 -0.47 7.07
N ALA A 105 -1.70 0.69 7.21
CA ALA A 105 -0.46 0.88 7.95
C ALA A 105 -0.45 2.26 8.59
N GLU A 106 -0.77 2.33 9.88
CA GLU A 106 -0.82 3.56 10.66
C GLU A 106 0.21 3.46 11.80
N GLU A 107 1.35 4.11 11.63
CA GLU A 107 2.46 4.03 12.59
C GLU A 107 2.06 4.58 13.98
N GLU A 108 1.30 5.69 14.02
CA GLU A 108 0.86 6.32 15.26
C GLU A 108 -0.01 5.39 16.13
N ASN A 109 -0.83 4.55 15.48
CA ASN A 109 -1.74 3.63 16.15
C ASN A 109 -1.15 2.22 16.29
N GLY A 110 0.03 1.97 15.71
CA GLY A 110 0.64 0.64 15.66
C GLY A 110 -0.15 -0.36 14.84
N LEU A 111 -0.99 0.11 13.91
CA LEU A 111 -1.86 -0.74 13.08
C LEU A 111 -1.16 -1.14 11.80
N PHE A 112 -1.16 -2.44 11.53
CA PHE A 112 -0.81 -2.99 10.22
C PHE A 112 -1.75 -4.13 9.88
N SER A 113 -2.28 -4.07 8.67
CA SER A 113 -3.07 -5.15 8.07
C SER A 113 -2.83 -5.18 6.56
N THR A 114 -2.85 -6.36 6.00
CA THR A 114 -2.86 -6.56 4.54
C THR A 114 -3.82 -7.67 4.19
N ALA A 115 -4.79 -7.39 3.33
CA ALA A 115 -5.83 -8.30 2.87
C ALA A 115 -5.66 -8.58 1.38
N LEU A 116 -5.71 -9.85 0.98
CA LEU A 116 -5.50 -10.30 -0.40
C LEU A 116 -6.81 -10.71 -1.05
N PHE A 117 -7.12 -10.12 -2.22
CA PHE A 117 -8.32 -10.47 -3.01
C PHE A 117 -7.99 -11.32 -4.24
N GLU A 118 -6.86 -11.05 -4.92
CA GLU A 118 -6.48 -11.76 -6.13
C GLU A 118 -4.96 -11.82 -6.27
N GLY A 119 -4.41 -12.98 -6.59
CA GLY A 119 -3.00 -13.19 -6.82
C GLY A 119 -2.27 -13.79 -5.63
N ARG A 120 -1.10 -13.26 -5.29
CA ARG A 120 -0.26 -13.69 -4.17
C ARG A 120 0.48 -12.50 -3.57
N VAL A 121 0.55 -12.47 -2.25
CA VAL A 121 1.26 -11.45 -1.48
C VAL A 121 2.29 -12.12 -0.57
N ALA A 122 3.51 -11.59 -0.53
CA ALA A 122 4.50 -11.95 0.48
C ALA A 122 4.72 -10.75 1.42
N VAL A 123 4.49 -10.96 2.70
CA VAL A 123 4.67 -9.96 3.76
C VAL A 123 5.91 -10.30 4.54
N SER A 124 6.87 -9.38 4.60
CA SER A 124 8.10 -9.53 5.36
C SER A 124 8.13 -8.49 6.47
N SER A 125 8.28 -8.95 7.71
CA SER A 125 8.38 -8.08 8.89
C SER A 125 9.67 -7.26 8.87
N ARG A 126 9.56 -5.97 9.16
CA ARG A 126 10.69 -5.07 9.42
C ARG A 126 10.99 -4.95 10.91
N LEU A 127 10.08 -5.42 11.76
CA LEU A 127 10.19 -5.39 13.22
C LEU A 127 10.84 -6.66 13.77
N VAL A 128 10.61 -7.80 13.12
CA VAL A 128 11.16 -9.10 13.49
C VAL A 128 11.95 -9.68 12.31
N PRO A 129 13.29 -9.69 12.38
CA PRO A 129 14.11 -10.20 11.28
C PRO A 129 13.81 -11.66 10.95
N GLY A 130 13.60 -11.94 9.65
CA GLY A 130 13.36 -13.28 9.13
C GLY A 130 11.90 -13.74 9.18
N GLU A 131 11.01 -13.00 9.82
CA GLU A 131 9.58 -13.31 9.80
C GLU A 131 8.97 -12.90 8.45
N ARG A 132 8.38 -13.89 7.76
CA ARG A 132 7.76 -13.73 6.45
C ARG A 132 6.57 -14.66 6.32
N LEU A 133 5.44 -14.13 5.84
CA LEU A 133 4.24 -14.87 5.49
C LEU A 133 3.90 -14.69 4.02
N VAL A 134 3.26 -15.70 3.43
CA VAL A 134 2.72 -15.62 2.07
C VAL A 134 1.22 -15.85 2.16
N LEU A 135 0.44 -14.93 1.57
CA LEU A 135 -1.01 -14.98 1.56
C LEU A 135 -1.49 -15.59 0.26
N GLU A 136 -2.53 -16.40 0.38
CA GLU A 136 -3.42 -16.82 -0.69
C GLU A 136 -4.69 -15.92 -0.70
N PRO A 137 -5.50 -15.92 -1.78
CA PRO A 137 -6.74 -15.14 -1.82
C PRO A 137 -7.65 -15.41 -0.61
N ASP A 138 -8.35 -14.36 -0.16
CA ASP A 138 -9.24 -14.33 1.00
C ASP A 138 -8.53 -14.44 2.36
N GLU A 139 -7.19 -14.31 2.36
CA GLU A 139 -6.41 -14.22 3.60
C GLU A 139 -6.03 -12.79 3.95
N VAL A 140 -5.86 -12.56 5.25
CA VAL A 140 -5.41 -11.30 5.84
C VAL A 140 -4.25 -11.56 6.80
N VAL A 141 -3.24 -10.69 6.76
CA VAL A 141 -2.18 -10.62 7.77
C VAL A 141 -2.37 -9.36 8.58
N THR A 142 -2.33 -9.52 9.90
CA THR A 142 -2.34 -8.42 10.87
C THR A 142 -1.07 -8.43 11.71
N LEU A 143 -0.78 -7.31 12.37
CA LEU A 143 0.30 -7.20 13.34
C LEU A 143 -0.25 -7.31 14.76
N GLU A 144 0.15 -8.33 15.49
CA GLU A 144 -0.15 -8.48 16.92
C GLU A 144 1.12 -8.26 17.75
N GLY A 145 1.21 -7.10 18.38
CA GLY A 145 2.44 -6.66 19.01
C GLY A 145 3.55 -6.40 17.99
N LYS A 146 4.45 -7.36 17.79
CA LYS A 146 5.52 -7.27 16.77
C LYS A 146 5.48 -8.41 15.76
N HIS A 147 4.58 -9.38 15.96
CA HIS A 147 4.50 -10.59 15.16
C HIS A 147 3.38 -10.53 14.14
N LEU A 148 3.61 -11.18 13.00
CA LEU A 148 2.62 -11.33 11.95
C LEU A 148 1.67 -12.47 12.26
N CYS A 149 0.36 -12.21 12.23
CA CYS A 149 -0.70 -13.19 12.44
C CYS A 149 -1.49 -13.34 11.15
N LEU A 150 -1.64 -14.60 10.68
CA LEU A 150 -2.44 -14.93 9.50
C LEU A 150 -3.88 -15.21 9.93
N GLY A 151 -4.84 -14.62 9.23
CA GLY A 151 -6.28 -14.82 9.40
C GLY A 151 -6.99 -14.98 8.06
N GLN A 152 -8.30 -15.09 8.11
CA GLN A 152 -9.19 -15.09 6.95
C GLN A 152 -9.98 -13.79 6.89
N ILE A 153 -10.36 -13.35 5.69
CA ILE A 153 -11.25 -12.22 5.51
C ILE A 153 -12.68 -12.68 5.85
N ASP A 154 -13.21 -12.21 6.97
CA ASP A 154 -14.57 -12.58 7.42
C ASP A 154 -15.66 -11.84 6.66
N ASN A 155 -15.39 -10.63 6.17
CA ASN A 155 -16.34 -9.80 5.45
C ASN A 155 -15.63 -8.88 4.43
N ASP A 156 -15.93 -9.07 3.15
CA ASP A 156 -15.40 -8.24 2.06
C ASP A 156 -15.93 -6.80 2.09
N GLU A 157 -17.05 -6.54 2.79
CA GLU A 157 -17.68 -5.22 2.84
C GLU A 157 -16.77 -4.14 3.43
N GLU A 158 -15.87 -4.50 4.33
CA GLU A 158 -14.89 -3.58 4.93
C GLU A 158 -13.98 -2.94 3.86
N TYR A 159 -13.75 -3.64 2.75
CA TYR A 159 -12.86 -3.22 1.67
C TYR A 159 -13.60 -2.58 0.46
N LEU A 160 -14.94 -2.48 0.52
CA LEU A 160 -15.76 -1.91 -0.57
C LEU A 160 -15.74 -0.38 -0.62
N TRP A 161 -15.06 0.28 0.30
CA TRP A 161 -14.96 1.75 0.34
C TRP A 161 -14.43 2.37 -0.97
N THR A 162 -13.70 1.63 -1.79
CA THR A 162 -13.23 2.05 -3.12
C THR A 162 -14.37 2.26 -4.11
N ASN A 163 -15.51 1.61 -3.91
CA ASN A 163 -16.69 1.74 -4.74
C ASN A 163 -17.66 2.84 -4.26
N GLY A 164 -17.24 3.67 -3.29
CA GLY A 164 -18.09 4.70 -2.70
C GLY A 164 -19.12 4.16 -1.71
N ILE A 165 -19.09 2.87 -1.39
CA ILE A 165 -19.95 2.22 -0.41
C ILE A 165 -19.24 2.33 0.96
N ILE A 166 -19.90 2.97 1.92
CA ILE A 166 -19.48 2.96 3.32
C ILE A 166 -20.16 1.75 3.94
N SER A 167 -19.39 0.71 4.25
CA SER A 167 -19.87 -0.37 5.10
C SER A 167 -19.98 0.15 6.53
N LEU A 168 -21.19 0.19 7.07
CA LEU A 168 -21.45 0.42 8.49
C LEU A 168 -21.42 -0.93 9.20
N THR A 169 -20.26 -1.57 9.25
CA THR A 169 -20.10 -2.77 10.07
C THR A 169 -20.17 -2.35 11.54
N ASP A 170 -21.10 -2.95 12.24
CA ASP A 170 -21.59 -2.69 13.58
C ASP A 170 -20.48 -2.85 14.63
N GLN A 171 -19.71 -1.80 14.85
CA GLN A 171 -19.07 -1.62 16.14
C GLN A 171 -20.19 -1.13 17.05
N SER A 172 -20.70 -2.02 17.89
CA SER A 172 -21.76 -1.85 18.87
C SER A 172 -21.93 -0.39 19.32
N VAL A 173 -22.85 0.33 18.66
CA VAL A 173 -23.33 1.61 19.17
C VAL A 173 -24.18 1.28 20.38
N SER A 174 -23.59 1.40 21.54
CA SER A 174 -24.26 1.38 22.80
C SER A 174 -25.24 2.57 22.82
N TYR A 175 -26.49 2.33 22.45
CA TYR A 175 -27.57 3.30 22.61
C TYR A 175 -27.80 3.51 24.06
N THR A 176 -27.24 4.57 24.61
CA THR A 176 -27.68 5.13 25.89
C THR A 176 -29.08 5.70 25.67
N HIS A 177 -30.11 4.98 26.09
CA HIS A 177 -31.47 5.47 26.17
C HIS A 177 -31.51 6.73 27.06
N LEU A 178 -31.58 7.89 26.42
CA LEU A 178 -32.05 9.10 27.07
C LEU A 178 -33.54 8.88 27.41
N ARG A 179 -33.78 8.51 28.65
CA ARG A 179 -35.14 8.53 29.26
C ARG A 179 -35.61 9.98 29.28
N ALA A 180 -36.55 10.31 28.41
CA ALA A 180 -37.32 11.52 28.55
C ALA A 180 -38.11 11.45 29.89
N HIS A 181 -37.79 12.33 30.82
CA HIS A 181 -38.65 12.60 31.98
C HIS A 181 -39.86 13.40 31.47
N GLU A 182 -40.98 12.75 31.32
CA GLU A 182 -42.28 13.43 31.34
C GLU A 182 -42.55 13.86 32.75
N THR A 183 -42.63 15.18 32.97
CA THR A 183 -43.18 15.81 34.13
C THR A 183 -44.65 16.08 33.90
N SER A 184 -45.51 15.43 34.68
CA SER A 184 -46.88 15.88 34.95
C SER A 184 -46.89 16.94 36.02
#